data_600f6f865168d1e2e00f74c4c2c90c24
#
_entry.id   600f6f865168d1e2e00f74c4c2c90c24
#
_cell.length_a   1.000
_cell.length_b   1.000
_cell.length_c   1.000
_cell.angle_alpha   90.00
_cell.angle_beta   90.00
_cell.angle_gamma   90.00
#
_symmetry.space_group_name_H-M   'P 1'
#
loop_
_entity.id
_entity.type
_entity.pdbx_description
1 polymer ?
#
loop_
_entity_poly.entity_id
_entity_poly.type
_entity_poly.pdbx_seq_one_letter_code
_entity_poly.pdbx_strand_id
1 'polypeptide(L)'
;MGSTGRGPELVIFDCDGVLVDSEPLSIGILVETLNELGFPVSVADCYRQFLGRSLSSMNSTLRETYGRALSDAELGAMRECLYQVYRRELKPIAGVAHALEGLGLPFCVASSSQPDRIRLSLQLTGLLSYFGTNIFSSSMVEHGKPAPDLFLYAARQMGAAPQDCIVVEDSPAGIVAAGRAAMRAFAFVGGSHAGPAGLREIVAPLRPNCIFERMDDLPDLIAGLSQG
;
A
#
# COMPACT_ATOMS: atom_id res chain seq x y z
N MET A 1 -3.70 -19.20 29.65
CA MET A 1 -3.82 -17.86 30.23
C MET A 1 -4.45 -16.99 29.14
N GLY A 2 -5.73 -16.65 29.29
CA GLY A 2 -6.48 -15.91 28.28
C GLY A 2 -5.91 -14.51 28.13
N SER A 3 -5.56 -14.15 26.92
CA SER A 3 -5.31 -12.77 26.53
C SER A 3 -6.61 -12.00 26.77
N THR A 4 -6.63 -11.13 27.77
CA THR A 4 -7.66 -10.11 27.91
C THR A 4 -7.52 -9.23 26.66
N GLY A 5 -8.49 -9.35 25.74
CA GLY A 5 -8.46 -8.67 24.46
C GLY A 5 -8.48 -7.15 24.64
N ARG A 6 -7.28 -6.54 24.70
CA ARG A 6 -7.14 -5.10 24.44
C ARG A 6 -7.55 -4.87 22.98
N GLY A 7 -8.40 -3.89 22.77
CA GLY A 7 -8.72 -3.43 21.42
C GLY A 7 -7.46 -2.94 20.67
N PRO A 8 -7.56 -2.71 19.37
CA PRO A 8 -6.44 -2.15 18.61
C PRO A 8 -6.07 -0.75 19.12
N GLU A 9 -4.77 -0.42 19.10
CA GLU A 9 -4.24 0.86 19.57
C GLU A 9 -3.67 1.71 18.42
N LEU A 10 -3.42 1.11 17.23
CA LEU A 10 -2.85 1.79 16.07
C LEU A 10 -3.40 1.21 14.77
N VAL A 11 -3.68 2.09 13.81
CA VAL A 11 -3.97 1.71 12.42
C VAL A 11 -2.80 2.15 11.52
N ILE A 12 -2.23 1.21 10.79
CA ILE A 12 -1.13 1.44 9.85
C ILE A 12 -1.69 1.27 8.43
N PHE A 13 -1.70 2.34 7.66
CA PHE A 13 -2.18 2.30 6.27
C PHE A 13 -1.03 2.12 5.29
N ASP A 14 -1.22 1.26 4.29
CA ASP A 14 -0.48 1.48 3.05
C ASP A 14 -0.96 2.75 2.36
N CYS A 15 -0.22 3.24 1.38
CA CYS A 15 -0.54 4.47 0.67
C CYS A 15 -1.21 4.20 -0.67
N ASP A 16 -0.47 3.52 -1.56
CA ASP A 16 -0.87 3.29 -2.94
C ASP A 16 -1.97 2.21 -3.00
N GLY A 17 -3.11 2.50 -3.63
CA GLY A 17 -4.25 1.58 -3.67
C GLY A 17 -5.13 1.52 -2.41
N VAL A 18 -4.68 2.11 -1.29
CA VAL A 18 -5.40 2.15 0.00
C VAL A 18 -5.86 3.56 0.37
N LEU A 19 -4.97 4.53 0.41
CA LEU A 19 -5.29 5.94 0.67
C LEU A 19 -5.54 6.71 -0.61
N VAL A 20 -4.76 6.43 -1.64
CA VAL A 20 -4.84 7.08 -2.95
C VAL A 20 -5.03 6.05 -4.06
N ASP A 21 -5.86 6.38 -5.05
CA ASP A 21 -6.19 5.50 -6.18
C ASP A 21 -5.12 5.61 -7.29
N SER A 22 -3.90 5.25 -6.93
CA SER A 22 -2.70 5.46 -7.74
C SER A 22 -2.36 4.29 -8.66
N GLU A 23 -2.83 3.09 -8.36
CA GLU A 23 -2.38 1.88 -9.05
C GLU A 23 -2.73 1.85 -10.54
N PRO A 24 -3.94 2.25 -11.01
CA PRO A 24 -4.21 2.29 -12.45
C PRO A 24 -3.31 3.27 -13.20
N LEU A 25 -3.00 4.43 -12.58
CA LEU A 25 -2.11 5.43 -13.17
C LEU A 25 -0.67 4.90 -13.25
N SER A 26 -0.20 4.26 -12.17
CA SER A 26 1.13 3.67 -12.09
C SER A 26 1.32 2.54 -13.12
N ILE A 27 0.35 1.65 -13.21
CA ILE A 27 0.36 0.54 -14.18
C ILE A 27 0.27 1.07 -15.62
N GLY A 28 -0.55 2.10 -15.87
CA GLY A 28 -0.65 2.73 -17.19
C GLY A 28 0.71 3.25 -17.67
N ILE A 29 1.38 4.08 -16.86
CA ILE A 29 2.71 4.61 -17.19
C ILE A 29 3.76 3.49 -17.31
N LEU A 30 3.69 2.49 -16.45
CA LEU A 30 4.60 1.35 -16.51
C LEU A 30 4.47 0.58 -17.82
N VAL A 31 3.25 0.24 -18.24
CA VAL A 31 2.97 -0.47 -19.50
C VAL A 31 3.45 0.34 -20.69
N GLU A 32 3.13 1.63 -20.74
CA GLU A 32 3.55 2.53 -21.82
C GLU A 32 5.07 2.58 -21.91
N THR A 33 5.75 2.90 -20.82
CA THR A 33 7.21 2.98 -20.76
C THR A 33 7.88 1.66 -21.14
N LEU A 34 7.41 0.54 -20.60
CA LEU A 34 8.03 -0.77 -20.90
C LEU A 34 7.85 -1.16 -22.37
N ASN A 35 6.67 -0.92 -22.97
CA ASN A 35 6.45 -1.20 -24.39
C ASN A 35 7.30 -0.29 -25.31
N GLU A 36 7.42 1.00 -25.00
CA GLU A 36 8.31 1.91 -25.72
C GLU A 36 9.78 1.48 -25.68
N LEU A 37 10.20 0.90 -24.57
CA LEU A 37 11.55 0.36 -24.39
C LEU A 37 11.73 -1.07 -24.94
N GLY A 38 10.70 -1.63 -25.58
CA GLY A 38 10.74 -2.92 -26.25
C GLY A 38 10.53 -4.14 -25.34
N PHE A 39 9.97 -3.95 -24.13
CA PHE A 39 9.52 -5.04 -23.29
C PHE A 39 8.08 -5.42 -23.69
N PRO A 40 7.79 -6.66 -24.13
CA PRO A 40 6.43 -7.04 -24.54
C PRO A 40 5.56 -7.37 -23.34
N VAL A 41 5.03 -6.35 -22.67
CA VAL A 41 4.18 -6.49 -21.49
C VAL A 41 2.75 -6.03 -21.76
N SER A 42 1.78 -6.75 -21.23
CA SER A 42 0.38 -6.32 -21.19
C SER A 42 0.04 -5.67 -19.84
N VAL A 43 -1.10 -4.97 -19.78
CA VAL A 43 -1.67 -4.45 -18.52
C VAL A 43 -1.86 -5.57 -17.50
N ALA A 44 -2.38 -6.74 -17.95
CA ALA A 44 -2.59 -7.90 -17.08
C ALA A 44 -1.26 -8.46 -16.53
N ASP A 45 -0.20 -8.48 -17.36
CA ASP A 45 1.12 -8.87 -16.90
C ASP A 45 1.67 -7.94 -15.84
N CYS A 46 1.49 -6.63 -16.02
CA CYS A 46 1.95 -5.63 -15.08
C CYS A 46 1.20 -5.73 -13.74
N TYR A 47 -0.10 -5.88 -13.74
CA TYR A 47 -0.86 -6.14 -12.51
C TYR A 47 -0.37 -7.39 -11.78
N ARG A 48 -0.18 -8.51 -12.50
CA ARG A 48 0.25 -9.77 -11.91
C ARG A 48 1.67 -9.72 -11.33
N GLN A 49 2.59 -9.03 -12.01
CA GLN A 49 4.02 -9.09 -11.70
C GLN A 49 4.50 -7.93 -10.82
N PHE A 50 3.87 -6.74 -10.92
CA PHE A 50 4.43 -5.50 -10.37
C PHE A 50 3.54 -4.78 -9.36
N LEU A 51 2.26 -5.17 -9.22
CA LEU A 51 1.35 -4.54 -8.26
C LEU A 51 1.93 -4.58 -6.83
N GLY A 52 1.97 -3.43 -6.17
CA GLY A 52 2.44 -3.28 -4.79
C GLY A 52 3.94 -3.49 -4.58
N ARG A 53 4.73 -3.64 -5.67
CA ARG A 53 6.19 -3.84 -5.57
C ARG A 53 6.96 -2.52 -5.67
N SER A 54 8.13 -2.50 -5.04
CA SER A 54 9.08 -1.39 -5.21
C SER A 54 9.71 -1.40 -6.61
N LEU A 55 10.16 -0.22 -7.08
CA LEU A 55 10.89 -0.10 -8.36
C LEU A 55 12.12 -1.01 -8.42
N SER A 56 12.82 -1.21 -7.30
CA SER A 56 13.97 -2.11 -7.22
C SER A 56 13.56 -3.56 -7.48
N SER A 57 12.48 -4.02 -6.85
CA SER A 57 11.95 -5.38 -7.06
C SER A 57 11.45 -5.58 -8.49
N MET A 58 10.76 -4.58 -9.05
CA MET A 58 10.33 -4.58 -10.44
C MET A 58 11.54 -4.72 -11.38
N ASN A 59 12.58 -3.94 -11.16
CA ASN A 59 13.78 -3.94 -12.00
C ASN A 59 14.54 -5.27 -11.96
N SER A 60 14.55 -5.93 -10.79
CA SER A 60 15.08 -7.29 -10.65
C SER A 60 14.27 -8.30 -11.49
N THR A 61 12.94 -8.22 -11.41
CA THR A 61 12.04 -9.08 -12.19
C THR A 61 12.23 -8.88 -13.71
N LEU A 62 12.37 -7.63 -14.17
CA LEU A 62 12.65 -7.34 -15.59
C LEU A 62 13.97 -7.97 -16.04
N ARG A 63 15.02 -7.88 -15.22
CA ARG A 63 16.31 -8.49 -15.52
C ARG A 63 16.22 -10.00 -15.61
N GLU A 64 15.52 -10.64 -14.69
CA GLU A 64 15.34 -12.10 -14.65
C GLU A 64 14.50 -12.60 -15.83
N THR A 65 13.42 -11.87 -16.18
CA THR A 65 12.45 -12.31 -17.19
C THR A 65 12.90 -11.97 -18.61
N TYR A 66 13.49 -10.78 -18.80
CA TYR A 66 13.81 -10.24 -20.15
C TYR A 66 15.30 -10.03 -20.38
N GLY A 67 16.16 -10.38 -19.41
CA GLY A 67 17.62 -10.24 -19.53
C GLY A 67 18.12 -8.79 -19.44
N ARG A 68 17.22 -7.80 -19.26
CA ARG A 68 17.52 -6.38 -19.18
C ARG A 68 16.71 -5.72 -18.05
N ALA A 69 17.34 -4.80 -17.33
CA ALA A 69 16.69 -3.91 -16.38
C ALA A 69 16.62 -2.49 -16.95
N LEU A 70 15.76 -1.65 -16.40
CA LEU A 70 15.76 -0.21 -16.68
C LEU A 70 16.99 0.43 -16.06
N SER A 71 17.60 1.35 -16.79
CA SER A 71 18.66 2.23 -16.29
C SER A 71 18.09 3.29 -15.32
N ASP A 72 18.97 3.92 -14.54
CA ASP A 72 18.57 5.00 -13.64
C ASP A 72 17.93 6.19 -14.40
N ALA A 73 18.38 6.47 -15.61
CA ALA A 73 17.81 7.51 -16.46
C ALA A 73 16.37 7.15 -16.90
N GLU A 74 16.13 5.90 -17.34
CA GLU A 74 14.79 5.41 -17.73
C GLU A 74 13.84 5.37 -16.53
N LEU A 75 14.31 4.92 -15.36
CA LEU A 75 13.54 4.97 -14.11
C LEU A 75 13.21 6.41 -13.69
N GLY A 76 14.16 7.33 -13.88
CA GLY A 76 13.97 8.75 -13.63
C GLY A 76 12.91 9.38 -14.54
N ALA A 77 12.98 9.10 -15.85
CA ALA A 77 12.00 9.57 -16.82
C ALA A 77 10.59 9.02 -16.54
N MET A 78 10.47 7.72 -16.29
CA MET A 78 9.20 7.08 -15.93
C MET A 78 8.58 7.70 -14.68
N ARG A 79 9.40 7.96 -13.64
CA ARG A 79 8.94 8.61 -12.41
C ARG A 79 8.43 10.03 -12.66
N GLU A 80 9.12 10.81 -13.48
CA GLU A 80 8.68 12.17 -13.81
C GLU A 80 7.35 12.16 -14.58
N CYS A 81 7.19 11.27 -15.57
CA CYS A 81 5.92 11.07 -16.26
C CYS A 81 4.80 10.71 -15.28
N LEU A 82 5.06 9.78 -14.36
CA LEU A 82 4.09 9.38 -13.33
C LEU A 82 3.68 10.57 -12.45
N TYR A 83 4.64 11.40 -12.00
CA TYR A 83 4.34 12.56 -11.17
C TYR A 83 3.53 13.63 -11.92
N GLN A 84 3.73 13.78 -13.23
CA GLN A 84 2.90 14.66 -14.06
C GLN A 84 1.46 14.15 -14.17
N VAL A 85 1.28 12.84 -14.34
CA VAL A 85 -0.05 12.21 -14.37
C VAL A 85 -0.72 12.36 -12.99
N TYR A 86 0.00 12.12 -11.89
CA TYR A 86 -0.53 12.30 -10.55
C TYR A 86 -1.03 13.72 -10.29
N ARG A 87 -0.30 14.75 -10.71
CA ARG A 87 -0.73 16.15 -10.55
C ARG A 87 -2.05 16.47 -11.27
N ARG A 88 -2.41 15.71 -12.31
CA ARG A 88 -3.64 15.92 -13.09
C ARG A 88 -4.79 15.02 -12.66
N GLU A 89 -4.51 13.79 -12.24
CA GLU A 89 -5.50 12.73 -12.25
C GLU A 89 -5.61 11.97 -10.92
N LEU A 90 -4.59 12.07 -10.02
CA LEU A 90 -4.61 11.32 -8.77
C LEU A 90 -5.77 11.75 -7.88
N LYS A 91 -6.51 10.76 -7.39
CA LYS A 91 -7.64 10.97 -6.49
C LYS A 91 -7.44 10.18 -5.18
N PRO A 92 -8.02 10.65 -4.07
CA PRO A 92 -8.10 9.83 -2.88
C PRO A 92 -9.03 8.64 -3.14
N ILE A 93 -8.82 7.55 -2.41
CA ILE A 93 -9.80 6.46 -2.34
C ILE A 93 -11.11 7.02 -1.78
N ALA A 94 -12.23 6.60 -2.37
CA ALA A 94 -13.56 7.05 -1.94
C ALA A 94 -13.80 6.69 -0.47
N GLY A 95 -14.28 7.65 0.32
CA GLY A 95 -14.57 7.47 1.75
C GLY A 95 -13.36 7.56 2.68
N VAL A 96 -12.12 7.66 2.17
CA VAL A 96 -10.92 7.62 3.03
C VAL A 96 -10.87 8.78 4.04
N ALA A 97 -11.23 9.99 3.65
CA ALA A 97 -11.23 11.14 4.57
C ALA A 97 -12.24 10.92 5.72
N HIS A 98 -13.45 10.48 5.38
CA HIS A 98 -14.47 10.15 6.37
C HIS A 98 -14.02 9.01 7.31
N ALA A 99 -13.38 7.97 6.77
CA ALA A 99 -12.82 6.90 7.57
C ALA A 99 -11.76 7.41 8.55
N LEU A 100 -10.81 8.23 8.10
CA LEU A 100 -9.76 8.80 8.95
C LEU A 100 -10.33 9.68 10.08
N GLU A 101 -11.37 10.46 9.79
CA GLU A 101 -12.08 11.28 10.79
C GLU A 101 -12.84 10.43 11.82
N GLY A 102 -13.36 9.27 11.41
CA GLY A 102 -14.14 8.36 12.26
C GLY A 102 -13.32 7.39 13.11
N LEU A 103 -12.02 7.25 12.86
CA LEU A 103 -11.22 6.16 13.46
C LEU A 103 -11.05 6.23 14.97
N GLY A 104 -10.99 7.40 15.59
CA GLY A 104 -10.77 7.51 17.04
C GLY A 104 -9.48 6.88 17.61
N LEU A 105 -8.61 6.40 16.76
CA LEU A 105 -7.32 5.76 17.08
C LEU A 105 -6.18 6.51 16.38
N PRO A 106 -4.95 6.51 16.94
CA PRO A 106 -3.76 6.93 16.21
C PRO A 106 -3.59 6.14 14.91
N PHE A 107 -3.07 6.80 13.87
CA PHE A 107 -2.76 6.14 12.61
C PHE A 107 -1.53 6.72 11.93
N CYS A 108 -0.94 5.96 11.03
CA CYS A 108 0.22 6.35 10.25
C CYS A 108 0.20 5.71 8.86
N VAL A 109 1.12 6.16 8.00
CA VAL A 109 1.37 5.56 6.68
C VAL A 109 2.63 4.73 6.72
N ALA A 110 2.59 3.53 6.11
CA ALA A 110 3.75 2.67 5.91
C ALA A 110 3.73 2.07 4.49
N SER A 111 4.46 2.69 3.55
CA SER A 111 4.41 2.39 2.12
C SER A 111 5.74 1.90 1.56
N SER A 112 5.67 1.09 0.51
CA SER A 112 6.83 0.67 -0.29
C SER A 112 7.40 1.80 -1.15
N SER A 113 6.68 2.90 -1.30
CA SER A 113 7.08 4.06 -2.10
C SER A 113 8.13 4.92 -1.40
N GLN A 114 8.88 5.70 -2.20
CA GLN A 114 9.82 6.68 -1.68
C GLN A 114 9.10 7.81 -0.92
N PRO A 115 9.73 8.42 0.11
CA PRO A 115 9.09 9.43 0.95
C PRO A 115 8.49 10.60 0.18
N ASP A 116 9.18 11.08 -0.86
CA ASP A 116 8.73 12.21 -1.68
C ASP A 116 7.47 11.85 -2.48
N ARG A 117 7.38 10.60 -2.98
CA ARG A 117 6.17 10.12 -3.66
C ARG A 117 4.98 10.03 -2.71
N ILE A 118 5.19 9.47 -1.51
CA ILE A 118 4.13 9.36 -0.50
C ILE A 118 3.59 10.76 -0.15
N ARG A 119 4.50 11.71 0.16
CA ARG A 119 4.12 13.08 0.49
C ARG A 119 3.40 13.79 -0.65
N LEU A 120 3.91 13.65 -1.88
CA LEU A 120 3.25 14.20 -3.07
C LEU A 120 1.84 13.64 -3.24
N SER A 121 1.66 12.33 -3.15
CA SER A 121 0.35 11.68 -3.30
C SER A 121 -0.64 12.16 -2.25
N LEU A 122 -0.23 12.19 -0.98
CA LEU A 122 -1.06 12.68 0.12
C LEU A 122 -1.37 14.18 0.00
N GLN A 123 -0.43 14.98 -0.48
CA GLN A 123 -0.64 16.42 -0.71
C GLN A 123 -1.64 16.67 -1.83
N LEU A 124 -1.50 15.99 -2.96
CA LEU A 124 -2.39 16.14 -4.13
C LEU A 124 -3.83 15.75 -3.82
N THR A 125 -4.00 14.78 -2.92
CA THR A 125 -5.32 14.26 -2.51
C THR A 125 -5.90 14.92 -1.25
N GLY A 126 -5.19 15.91 -0.67
CA GLY A 126 -5.62 16.62 0.54
C GLY A 126 -5.47 15.83 1.84
N LEU A 127 -4.81 14.67 1.80
CA LEU A 127 -4.70 13.78 2.95
C LEU A 127 -3.46 14.04 3.82
N LEU A 128 -2.50 14.85 3.37
CA LEU A 128 -1.23 15.04 4.07
C LEU A 128 -1.39 15.58 5.51
N SER A 129 -2.36 16.43 5.74
CA SER A 129 -2.63 17.02 7.05
C SER A 129 -3.06 16.01 8.12
N TYR A 130 -3.69 14.90 7.73
CA TYR A 130 -4.10 13.83 8.66
C TYR A 130 -2.90 13.10 9.25
N PHE A 131 -1.82 12.94 8.49
CA PHE A 131 -0.67 12.13 8.88
C PHE A 131 0.51 12.92 9.44
N GLY A 132 0.65 14.20 9.07
CA GLY A 132 1.76 15.05 9.55
C GLY A 132 3.13 14.43 9.30
N THR A 133 3.84 14.06 10.37
CA THR A 133 5.15 13.38 10.33
C THR A 133 5.07 11.86 10.38
N ASN A 134 3.89 11.28 10.61
CA ASN A 134 3.68 9.84 10.78
C ASN A 134 3.65 9.12 9.42
N ILE A 135 4.70 9.27 8.64
CA ILE A 135 4.85 8.72 7.28
C ILE A 135 6.15 7.93 7.22
N PHE A 136 6.03 6.63 7.00
CA PHE A 136 7.14 5.69 6.96
C PHE A 136 7.25 5.06 5.57
N SER A 137 8.49 4.94 5.09
CA SER A 137 8.84 4.41 3.77
C SER A 137 9.71 3.17 3.91
N SER A 138 9.63 2.26 2.95
CA SER A 138 10.53 1.10 2.87
C SER A 138 12.01 1.49 2.78
N SER A 139 12.33 2.71 2.36
CA SER A 139 13.71 3.22 2.37
C SER A 139 14.28 3.48 3.78
N MET A 140 13.44 3.40 4.82
CA MET A 140 13.84 3.59 6.23
C MET A 140 14.18 2.27 6.93
N VAL A 141 14.08 1.13 6.22
CA VAL A 141 14.32 -0.22 6.75
C VAL A 141 15.21 -1.02 5.82
N GLU A 142 15.78 -2.10 6.32
CA GLU A 142 16.67 -2.96 5.54
C GLU A 142 15.89 -3.77 4.50
N HIS A 143 14.76 -4.34 4.91
CA HIS A 143 13.93 -5.17 4.04
C HIS A 143 12.52 -4.61 3.92
N GLY A 144 12.09 -4.29 2.70
CA GLY A 144 10.71 -3.90 2.38
C GLY A 144 9.76 -5.09 2.36
N LYS A 145 8.44 -4.80 2.22
CA LYS A 145 7.40 -5.83 2.04
C LYS A 145 7.82 -6.85 0.97
N PRO A 146 7.69 -8.16 1.21
CA PRO A 146 6.90 -8.85 2.25
C PRO A 146 7.64 -9.13 3.56
N ALA A 147 8.81 -8.50 3.85
CA ALA A 147 9.42 -8.55 5.16
C ALA A 147 8.60 -7.70 6.15
N PRO A 148 8.59 -8.04 7.45
CA PRO A 148 7.80 -7.33 8.46
C PRO A 148 8.38 -5.98 8.88
N ASP A 149 9.62 -5.67 8.47
CA ASP A 149 10.47 -4.62 8.99
C ASP A 149 9.80 -3.26 8.98
N LEU A 150 9.12 -2.91 7.87
CA LEU A 150 8.46 -1.62 7.72
C LEU A 150 7.31 -1.44 8.72
N PHE A 151 6.47 -2.45 8.90
CA PHE A 151 5.36 -2.36 9.84
C PHE A 151 5.83 -2.39 11.29
N LEU A 152 6.84 -3.21 11.62
CA LEU A 152 7.47 -3.20 12.93
C LEU A 152 8.14 -1.86 13.24
N TYR A 153 8.78 -1.26 12.24
CA TYR A 153 9.37 0.08 12.37
C TYR A 153 8.28 1.13 12.64
N ALA A 154 7.21 1.14 11.86
CA ALA A 154 6.08 2.07 12.03
C ALA A 154 5.44 1.93 13.42
N ALA A 155 5.12 0.71 13.86
CA ALA A 155 4.56 0.45 15.18
C ALA A 155 5.48 0.97 16.31
N ARG A 156 6.79 0.71 16.21
CA ARG A 156 7.78 1.20 17.18
C ARG A 156 7.83 2.74 17.22
N GLN A 157 7.80 3.42 16.07
CA GLN A 157 7.81 4.89 16.00
C GLN A 157 6.53 5.49 16.59
N MET A 158 5.41 4.78 16.45
CA MET A 158 4.11 5.17 16.99
C MET A 158 3.89 4.73 18.46
N GLY A 159 4.81 3.97 19.05
CA GLY A 159 4.73 3.50 20.44
C GLY A 159 3.73 2.38 20.69
N ALA A 160 3.30 1.65 19.64
CA ALA A 160 2.33 0.56 19.73
C ALA A 160 3.01 -0.81 19.68
N ALA A 161 2.44 -1.80 20.39
CA ALA A 161 2.87 -3.18 20.27
C ALA A 161 2.29 -3.83 19.00
N PRO A 162 3.04 -4.69 18.28
CA PRO A 162 2.58 -5.27 17.01
C PRO A 162 1.20 -5.93 17.08
N GLN A 163 0.92 -6.70 18.13
CA GLN A 163 -0.37 -7.39 18.32
C GLN A 163 -1.56 -6.43 18.48
N ASP A 164 -1.31 -5.17 18.82
CA ASP A 164 -2.33 -4.14 19.01
C ASP A 164 -2.45 -3.23 17.77
N CYS A 165 -1.76 -3.59 16.67
CA CYS A 165 -1.83 -2.88 15.40
C CYS A 165 -2.77 -3.57 14.41
N ILE A 166 -3.47 -2.74 13.62
CA ILE A 166 -4.16 -3.14 12.40
C ILE A 166 -3.41 -2.55 11.21
N VAL A 167 -3.13 -3.38 10.21
CA VAL A 167 -2.58 -2.94 8.92
C VAL A 167 -3.69 -2.97 7.89
N VAL A 168 -3.94 -1.85 7.22
CA VAL A 168 -4.86 -1.75 6.06
C VAL A 168 -4.01 -1.78 4.79
N GLU A 169 -4.24 -2.79 3.97
CA GLU A 169 -3.38 -3.13 2.84
C GLU A 169 -4.19 -3.72 1.67
N ASP A 170 -3.74 -3.50 0.44
CA ASP A 170 -4.34 -4.06 -0.75
C ASP A 170 -3.47 -5.13 -1.43
N SER A 171 -2.16 -5.14 -1.15
CA SER A 171 -1.21 -6.01 -1.84
C SER A 171 -0.96 -7.34 -1.11
N PRO A 172 -0.73 -8.44 -1.84
CA PRO A 172 -0.31 -9.70 -1.24
C PRO A 172 0.97 -9.58 -0.41
N ALA A 173 1.92 -8.77 -0.87
CA ALA A 173 3.20 -8.57 -0.19
C ALA A 173 3.01 -7.89 1.18
N GLY A 174 2.12 -6.89 1.26
CA GLY A 174 1.84 -6.20 2.51
C GLY A 174 1.02 -7.04 3.48
N ILE A 175 0.04 -7.81 3.00
CA ILE A 175 -0.71 -8.74 3.85
C ILE A 175 0.22 -9.79 4.48
N VAL A 176 1.15 -10.35 3.70
CA VAL A 176 2.17 -11.28 4.22
C VAL A 176 3.08 -10.58 5.23
N ALA A 177 3.49 -9.33 4.96
CA ALA A 177 4.33 -8.56 5.87
C ALA A 177 3.61 -8.30 7.22
N ALA A 178 2.32 -7.94 7.20
CA ALA A 178 1.51 -7.75 8.40
C ALA A 178 1.41 -9.04 9.22
N GLY A 179 1.15 -10.18 8.59
CA GLY A 179 1.12 -11.47 9.25
C GLY A 179 2.47 -11.84 9.88
N ARG A 180 3.58 -11.60 9.18
CA ARG A 180 4.94 -11.81 9.70
C ARG A 180 5.30 -10.86 10.85
N ALA A 181 4.70 -9.67 10.88
CA ALA A 181 4.83 -8.73 11.97
C ALA A 181 3.94 -9.07 13.18
N ALA A 182 3.15 -10.15 13.13
CA ALA A 182 2.13 -10.50 14.12
C ALA A 182 1.07 -9.40 14.31
N MET A 183 0.75 -8.67 13.24
CA MET A 183 -0.30 -7.64 13.18
C MET A 183 -1.56 -8.17 12.50
N ARG A 184 -2.71 -7.59 12.82
CA ARG A 184 -3.96 -7.89 12.12
C ARG A 184 -3.94 -7.26 10.73
N ALA A 185 -4.15 -8.07 9.69
CA ALA A 185 -4.22 -7.58 8.32
C ALA A 185 -5.68 -7.41 7.89
N PHE A 186 -6.04 -6.19 7.49
CA PHE A 186 -7.31 -5.84 6.86
C PHE A 186 -7.05 -5.60 5.37
N ALA A 187 -7.49 -6.53 4.54
CA ALA A 187 -7.30 -6.47 3.10
C ALA A 187 -8.37 -5.54 2.48
N PHE A 188 -7.96 -4.41 1.95
CA PHE A 188 -8.82 -3.50 1.21
C PHE A 188 -8.84 -3.89 -0.27
N VAL A 189 -10.03 -4.15 -0.80
CA VAL A 189 -10.24 -4.55 -2.20
C VAL A 189 -11.23 -3.62 -2.92
N GLY A 190 -11.30 -2.35 -2.47
CA GLY A 190 -12.21 -1.33 -3.03
C GLY A 190 -11.53 -0.31 -3.94
N GLY A 191 -10.22 -0.39 -4.15
CA GLY A 191 -9.51 0.44 -5.13
C GLY A 191 -9.94 0.13 -6.55
N SER A 192 -9.84 1.10 -7.46
CA SER A 192 -10.30 0.92 -8.85
C SER A 192 -9.52 -0.16 -9.62
N HIS A 193 -8.30 -0.50 -9.16
CA HIS A 193 -7.48 -1.58 -9.68
C HIS A 193 -7.93 -2.98 -9.22
N ALA A 194 -8.71 -3.07 -8.13
CA ALA A 194 -8.99 -4.35 -7.47
C ALA A 194 -9.73 -5.34 -8.38
N GLY A 195 -10.74 -4.89 -9.11
CA GLY A 195 -11.46 -5.73 -10.08
C GLY A 195 -10.56 -6.19 -11.23
N PRO A 196 -9.89 -5.29 -11.97
CA PRO A 196 -8.97 -5.65 -13.05
C PRO A 196 -7.83 -6.57 -12.62
N ALA A 197 -7.35 -6.45 -11.38
CA ALA A 197 -6.29 -7.29 -10.83
C ALA A 197 -6.78 -8.64 -10.28
N GLY A 198 -8.09 -8.85 -10.13
CA GLY A 198 -8.63 -10.03 -9.44
C GLY A 198 -8.18 -10.09 -7.97
N LEU A 199 -8.11 -8.92 -7.33
CA LEU A 199 -7.40 -8.77 -6.06
C LEU A 199 -8.00 -9.61 -4.92
N ARG A 200 -9.34 -9.69 -4.87
CA ARG A 200 -10.04 -10.48 -3.84
C ARG A 200 -9.61 -11.96 -3.87
N GLU A 201 -9.53 -12.55 -5.05
CA GLU A 201 -9.14 -13.94 -5.28
C GLU A 201 -7.66 -14.17 -4.92
N ILE A 202 -6.83 -13.15 -5.09
CA ILE A 202 -5.41 -13.20 -4.77
C ILE A 202 -5.16 -13.09 -3.27
N VAL A 203 -5.90 -12.22 -2.57
CA VAL A 203 -5.65 -11.97 -1.13
C VAL A 203 -6.37 -12.96 -0.21
N ALA A 204 -7.51 -13.52 -0.62
CA ALA A 204 -8.30 -14.44 0.22
C ALA A 204 -7.52 -15.67 0.71
N PRO A 205 -6.67 -16.34 -0.12
CA PRO A 205 -5.85 -17.46 0.34
C PRO A 205 -4.81 -17.08 1.42
N LEU A 206 -4.45 -15.80 1.54
CA LEU A 206 -3.51 -15.31 2.55
C LEU A 206 -4.16 -15.18 3.94
N ARG A 207 -5.48 -15.35 4.04
CA ARG A 207 -6.27 -15.34 5.27
C ARG A 207 -6.08 -14.06 6.09
N PRO A 208 -6.30 -12.87 5.49
CA PRO A 208 -6.33 -11.64 6.28
C PRO A 208 -7.45 -11.72 7.33
N ASN A 209 -7.34 -10.94 8.39
CA ASN A 209 -8.37 -10.89 9.44
C ASN A 209 -9.70 -10.32 8.95
N CYS A 210 -9.65 -9.45 7.94
CA CYS A 210 -10.83 -8.88 7.28
C CYS A 210 -10.54 -8.66 5.80
N ILE A 211 -11.56 -8.81 4.93
CA ILE A 211 -11.54 -8.34 3.53
C ILE A 211 -12.73 -7.41 3.36
N PHE A 212 -12.48 -6.16 2.93
CA PHE A 212 -13.52 -5.15 2.81
C PHE A 212 -13.33 -4.29 1.54
N GLU A 213 -14.42 -3.66 1.06
CA GLU A 213 -14.46 -2.94 -0.22
C GLU A 213 -14.73 -1.44 -0.06
N ARG A 214 -15.34 -1.03 1.03
CA ARG A 214 -15.69 0.37 1.26
C ARG A 214 -14.87 0.93 2.40
N MET A 215 -14.11 1.97 2.12
CA MET A 215 -13.26 2.59 3.16
C MET A 215 -14.12 3.20 4.28
N ASP A 216 -15.32 3.65 3.97
CA ASP A 216 -16.29 4.14 4.97
C ASP A 216 -16.64 3.12 6.06
N ASP A 217 -16.53 1.81 5.76
CA ASP A 217 -16.85 0.74 6.70
C ASP A 217 -15.73 0.50 7.74
N LEU A 218 -14.54 1.03 7.51
CA LEU A 218 -13.36 0.74 8.33
C LEU A 218 -13.51 1.10 9.81
N PRO A 219 -14.09 2.27 10.20
CA PRO A 219 -14.28 2.60 11.61
C PRO A 219 -15.16 1.57 12.35
N ASP A 220 -16.25 1.15 11.72
CA ASP A 220 -17.18 0.17 12.30
C ASP A 220 -16.54 -1.23 12.41
N LEU A 221 -15.78 -1.64 11.40
CA LEU A 221 -15.04 -2.90 11.40
C LEU A 221 -14.02 -2.95 12.56
N ILE A 222 -13.35 -1.82 12.83
CA ILE A 222 -12.39 -1.71 13.94
C ILE A 222 -13.11 -1.68 15.29
N ALA A 223 -14.19 -0.92 15.41
CA ALA A 223 -14.98 -0.84 16.64
C ALA A 223 -15.55 -2.21 17.05
N GLY A 224 -15.94 -3.03 16.08
CA GLY A 224 -16.41 -4.40 16.31
C GLY A 224 -15.40 -5.32 16.97
N LEU A 225 -14.10 -5.07 16.82
CA LEU A 225 -13.03 -5.86 17.47
C LEU A 225 -12.90 -5.59 18.97
N SER A 226 -13.40 -4.45 19.44
CA SER A 226 -13.29 -4.07 20.87
C SER A 226 -14.44 -4.62 21.72
N GLN A 227 -15.43 -5.29 21.12
CA GLN A 227 -16.62 -5.79 21.79
C GLN A 227 -16.65 -7.33 21.94
N GLY A 228 -15.67 -8.04 21.46
CA GLY A 228 -15.51 -9.50 21.51
C GLY A 228 -14.27 -9.92 22.31
#